data_41aa85162b9c067b57af03d2f1fd67f8
#
_entry.id   41aa85162b9c067b57af03d2f1fd67f8
#
_cell.length_a   1.000
_cell.length_b   1.000
_cell.length_c   1.000
_cell.angle_alpha   90.00
_cell.angle_beta   90.00
_cell.angle_gamma   90.00
#
_symmetry.space_group_name_H-M   'P 1'
#
loop_
_entity.id
_entity.type
_entity.pdbx_description
1 polymer ?
#
loop_
_entity_poly.entity_id
_entity_poly.type
_entity_poly.pdbx_seq_one_letter_code
_entity_poly.pdbx_strand_id
1 'polypeptide(L)'
;MAAATVNYRLVNADPNYEVVQLDVSDGETYTSQKFSVINHAVVSKNDDSDAAINVVTAGTGTVTINVAGGSDVACTLVVYGNLGN
;
A
#
# COMPACT_ATOMS: atom_id res chain seq x y z
N MET A 1 3.42 -0.52 14.52
CA MET A 1 2.33 -0.05 13.64
C MET A 1 1.45 -1.22 13.26
N ALA A 2 0.16 -1.00 13.20
CA ALA A 2 -0.75 -2.04 12.78
C ALA A 2 -0.66 -2.20 11.25
N ALA A 3 -0.90 -3.40 10.78
CA ALA A 3 -0.98 -3.66 9.36
C ALA A 3 -2.36 -3.28 8.83
N ALA A 4 -2.41 -2.74 7.62
CA ALA A 4 -3.66 -2.50 6.94
C ALA A 4 -4.35 -3.82 6.60
N THR A 5 -5.67 -3.80 6.53
CA THR A 5 -6.45 -4.98 6.17
C THR A 5 -6.42 -5.15 4.65
N VAL A 6 -5.93 -6.31 4.20
CA VAL A 6 -5.86 -6.62 2.77
C VAL A 6 -7.15 -7.29 2.35
N ASN A 7 -7.90 -6.65 1.45
CA ASN A 7 -9.16 -7.19 0.95
C ASN A 7 -8.99 -7.97 -0.34
N TYR A 8 -8.01 -7.58 -1.15
CA TYR A 8 -7.79 -8.22 -2.44
C TYR A 8 -6.36 -7.97 -2.87
N ARG A 9 -5.72 -8.99 -3.39
CA ARG A 9 -4.36 -8.88 -3.91
C ARG A 9 -4.32 -9.47 -5.31
N LEU A 10 -3.89 -8.66 -6.26
CA LEU A 10 -3.66 -9.14 -7.61
C LEU A 10 -2.20 -9.56 -7.70
N VAL A 11 -1.97 -10.85 -7.74
CA VAL A 11 -0.64 -11.38 -7.99
C VAL A 11 -0.47 -11.49 -9.49
N ASN A 12 0.39 -10.69 -10.00
CA ASN A 12 0.51 -10.41 -11.40
C ASN A 12 1.79 -11.06 -11.92
N ALA A 13 1.79 -11.46 -13.18
CA ALA A 13 2.98 -12.05 -13.78
C ALA A 13 4.08 -11.02 -14.03
N ASP A 14 3.75 -9.74 -14.02
CA ASP A 14 4.74 -8.67 -14.17
C ASP A 14 5.62 -8.62 -12.93
N PRO A 15 6.93 -8.77 -13.03
CA PRO A 15 7.80 -8.74 -11.85
C PRO A 15 7.99 -7.36 -11.27
N ASN A 16 7.52 -6.31 -11.90
CA ASN A 16 7.87 -4.95 -11.53
C ASN A 16 6.85 -4.27 -10.61
N TYR A 17 5.65 -4.82 -10.44
CA TYR A 17 4.67 -4.19 -9.56
C TYR A 17 3.75 -5.20 -8.89
N GLU A 18 3.10 -4.73 -7.85
CA GLU A 18 2.12 -5.49 -7.09
C GLU A 18 0.93 -4.57 -6.81
N VAL A 19 -0.29 -5.08 -6.98
CA VAL A 19 -1.52 -4.31 -6.76
C VAL A 19 -2.31 -4.96 -5.64
N VAL A 20 -2.69 -4.17 -4.63
CA VAL A 20 -3.50 -4.66 -3.52
C VAL A 20 -4.62 -3.68 -3.22
N GLN A 21 -5.76 -4.19 -2.80
CA GLN A 21 -6.86 -3.38 -2.29
C GLN A 21 -6.91 -3.53 -0.78
N LEU A 22 -6.95 -2.41 -0.09
CA LEU A 22 -6.81 -2.34 1.35
C LEU A 22 -7.95 -1.54 1.97
N ASP A 23 -8.25 -1.86 3.23
CA ASP A 23 -8.89 -0.92 4.14
C ASP A 23 -7.82 -0.43 5.09
N VAL A 24 -7.60 0.87 5.14
CA VAL A 24 -6.48 1.43 5.86
C VAL A 24 -6.91 2.57 6.77
N SER A 25 -6.36 2.59 7.98
CA SER A 25 -6.46 3.70 8.91
C SER A 25 -5.11 4.40 8.98
N ASP A 26 -5.11 5.64 9.47
CA ASP A 26 -3.93 6.48 9.49
C ASP A 26 -2.73 5.76 10.14
N GLY A 27 -1.62 5.76 9.43
CA GLY A 27 -0.37 5.20 9.93
C GLY A 27 -0.22 3.69 9.79
N GLU A 28 -1.21 3.01 9.22
CA GLU A 28 -1.09 1.57 9.02
C GLU A 28 -0.13 1.25 7.89
N THR A 29 0.38 0.02 7.90
CA THR A 29 1.44 -0.38 6.99
C THR A 29 0.99 -1.51 6.09
N TYR A 30 1.67 -1.64 4.96
CA TYR A 30 1.55 -2.81 4.10
C TYR A 30 2.96 -3.33 3.79
N THR A 31 3.14 -4.64 3.97
CA THR A 31 4.39 -5.32 3.64
C THR A 31 4.17 -6.13 2.36
N SER A 32 5.02 -5.88 1.37
CA SER A 32 4.93 -6.58 0.09
C SER A 32 5.18 -8.07 0.26
N GLN A 33 4.42 -8.85 -0.47
CA GLN A 33 4.65 -10.29 -0.56
C GLN A 33 5.61 -10.63 -1.70
N LYS A 34 5.96 -9.64 -2.51
CA LYS A 34 6.70 -9.84 -3.75
C LYS A 34 8.08 -9.20 -3.70
N PHE A 35 8.19 -8.02 -3.08
CA PHE A 35 9.42 -7.24 -3.14
C PHE A 35 10.10 -7.17 -1.77
N SER A 36 11.41 -7.28 -1.77
CA SER A 36 12.19 -7.02 -0.54
C SER A 36 12.45 -5.54 -0.35
N VAL A 37 12.42 -4.77 -1.43
CA VAL A 37 12.59 -3.31 -1.39
C VAL A 37 11.55 -2.69 -2.29
N ILE A 38 10.75 -1.79 -1.74
CA ILE A 38 9.79 -1.00 -2.50
C ILE A 38 10.43 0.33 -2.84
N ASN A 39 10.58 0.60 -4.13
CA ASN A 39 11.20 1.84 -4.61
C ASN A 39 10.21 2.95 -4.83
N HIS A 40 8.96 2.60 -5.10
CA HIS A 40 7.94 3.58 -5.44
C HIS A 40 6.58 2.99 -5.13
N ALA A 41 5.67 3.83 -4.66
CA ALA A 41 4.31 3.40 -4.37
C ALA A 41 3.33 4.49 -4.74
N VAL A 42 2.16 4.06 -5.18
CA VAL A 42 1.04 4.95 -5.52
C VAL A 42 -0.18 4.43 -4.80
N VAL A 43 -0.93 5.32 -4.17
CA VAL A 43 -2.16 4.95 -3.49
C VAL A 43 -3.30 5.82 -4.01
N SER A 44 -4.47 5.19 -4.15
CA SER A 44 -5.66 5.86 -4.67
C SER A 44 -6.86 5.41 -3.84
N LYS A 45 -7.71 6.35 -3.44
CA LYS A 45 -8.92 6.00 -2.69
C LYS A 45 -9.95 5.34 -3.61
N ASN A 46 -10.65 4.35 -3.08
CA ASN A 46 -11.72 3.66 -3.79
C ASN A 46 -13.11 4.00 -3.27
N ASP A 47 -13.19 4.84 -2.23
CA ASP A 47 -14.47 5.31 -1.72
C ASP A 47 -14.59 6.82 -1.95
N ASP A 48 -15.69 7.40 -1.51
CA ASP A 48 -15.94 8.82 -1.70
C ASP A 48 -15.58 9.64 -0.47
N SER A 49 -14.71 9.11 0.38
CA SER A 49 -14.17 9.84 1.52
C SER A 49 -13.36 11.05 1.05
N ASP A 50 -13.47 12.13 1.79
CA ASP A 50 -12.67 13.34 1.54
C ASP A 50 -11.32 13.30 2.22
N ALA A 51 -10.98 12.23 2.93
CA ALA A 51 -9.71 12.14 3.63
C ALA A 51 -8.55 12.18 2.65
N ALA A 52 -7.54 12.98 2.98
CA ALA A 52 -6.30 12.99 2.20
C ALA A 52 -5.52 11.72 2.50
N ILE A 53 -4.97 11.11 1.47
CA ILE A 53 -4.23 9.86 1.62
C ILE A 53 -2.89 9.97 0.90
N ASN A 54 -1.84 9.45 1.55
CA ASN A 54 -0.54 9.34 0.91
C ASN A 54 0.18 8.10 1.39
N VAL A 55 1.23 7.72 0.69
CA VAL A 55 2.04 6.57 1.04
C VAL A 55 3.50 6.97 1.10
N VAL A 56 4.21 6.44 2.09
CA VAL A 56 5.62 6.75 2.31
C VAL A 56 6.42 5.45 2.20
N THR A 57 7.45 5.46 1.38
CA THR A 57 8.38 4.33 1.26
C THR A 57 9.62 4.63 2.09
N ALA A 58 10.22 3.57 2.64
CA ALA A 58 11.39 3.72 3.50
C ALA A 58 12.58 2.90 2.99
N GLY A 59 12.55 2.46 1.74
CA GLY A 59 13.62 1.65 1.20
C GLY A 59 13.59 0.19 1.67
N THR A 60 12.47 -0.23 2.21
CA THR A 60 12.27 -1.62 2.66
C THR A 60 11.07 -2.22 1.94
N GLY A 61 10.71 -3.43 2.29
CA GLY A 61 9.52 -4.08 1.74
C GLY A 61 8.21 -3.63 2.36
N THR A 62 8.24 -2.65 3.25
CA THR A 62 7.06 -2.15 3.96
C THR A 62 6.87 -0.68 3.66
N VAL A 63 5.62 -0.28 3.43
CA VAL A 63 5.25 1.12 3.26
C VAL A 63 4.27 1.51 4.35
N THR A 64 4.24 2.80 4.68
CA THR A 64 3.30 3.39 5.63
C THR A 64 2.30 4.22 4.87
N ILE A 65 1.01 4.06 5.20
CA ILE A 65 -0.06 4.80 4.55
C ILE A 65 -0.66 5.76 5.57
N ASN A 66 -0.70 7.03 5.22
CA ASN A 66 -1.25 8.07 6.09
C ASN A 66 -2.58 8.54 5.54
N VAL A 67 -3.59 8.58 6.41
CA VAL A 67 -4.94 9.01 6.04
C VAL A 67 -5.35 10.11 7.02
N ALA A 68 -5.48 11.32 6.54
CA ALA A 68 -5.76 12.47 7.39
C ALA A 68 -7.19 12.36 7.95
N GLY A 69 -7.29 12.07 9.24
CA GLY A 69 -8.56 12.00 9.94
C GLY A 69 -9.43 10.83 9.55
N GLY A 70 -8.90 9.87 8.81
CA GLY A 70 -9.68 8.77 8.30
C GLY A 70 -9.45 7.47 9.06
N SER A 71 -10.41 6.58 8.94
CA SER A 71 -10.28 5.22 9.42
C SER A 71 -11.00 4.29 8.44
N ASP A 72 -10.41 3.14 8.21
CA ASP A 72 -10.97 2.12 7.32
C ASP A 72 -11.31 2.66 5.94
N VAL A 73 -10.41 3.48 5.39
CA VAL A 73 -10.60 4.03 4.05
C VAL A 73 -10.23 2.97 3.02
N ALA A 74 -11.14 2.68 2.12
CA ALA A 74 -10.87 1.72 1.04
C ALA A 74 -9.94 2.36 0.01
N CYS A 75 -8.86 1.67 -0.33
CA CYS A 75 -7.90 2.20 -1.28
C CYS A 75 -7.26 1.08 -2.10
N THR A 76 -6.66 1.47 -3.21
CA THR A 76 -5.83 0.60 -4.03
C THR A 76 -4.40 1.07 -3.93
N LEU A 77 -3.49 0.17 -3.59
CA LEU A 77 -2.06 0.46 -3.48
C LEU A 77 -1.33 -0.29 -4.58
N VAL A 78 -0.49 0.43 -5.30
CA VAL A 78 0.39 -0.17 -6.30
C VAL A 78 1.82 0.11 -5.89
N VAL A 79 2.62 -0.93 -5.74
CA VAL A 79 4.02 -0.81 -5.34
C VAL A 79 4.92 -1.34 -6.43
N TYR A 80 6.06 -0.70 -6.58
CA TYR A 80 7.11 -1.07 -7.53
C TYR A 80 8.38 -1.31 -6.74
N GLY A 81 9.10 -2.37 -7.06
CA GLY A 81 10.29 -2.66 -6.29
C GLY A 81 11.17 -3.72 -6.90
N ASN A 82 12.09 -4.20 -6.07
CA ASN A 82 13.05 -5.23 -6.42
C ASN A 82 12.70 -6.55 -5.77
N LEU A 83 12.93 -7.63 -6.49
CA LEU A 83 12.56 -8.98 -6.10
C LEU A 83 13.59 -9.65 -5.19
N GLY A 84 14.22 -8.93 -4.32
CA GLY A 84 15.03 -9.56 -3.31
C GLY A 84 16.53 -9.50 -3.54
N ASN A 85 16.96 -8.52 -4.23
CA ASN A 85 18.41 -8.32 -4.38
C ASN A 85 18.80 -6.95 -3.91
#